data_f9ff7345a1e5cb90a0b8669528c48bd9
#
_entry.id   f9ff7345a1e5cb90a0b8669528c48bd9
#
_cell.length_a   1.000
_cell.length_b   1.000
_cell.length_c   1.000
_cell.angle_alpha   90.00
_cell.angle_beta   90.00
_cell.angle_gamma   90.00
#
_symmetry.space_group_name_H-M   'P 1'
#
loop_
_entity.id
_entity.type
_entity.pdbx_description
1 polymer ?
#
loop_
_entity_poly.entity_id
_entity_poly.type
_entity_poly.pdbx_seq_one_letter_code
_entity_poly.pdbx_strand_id
1 'polypeptide(L)'
;MKKYLIFGFALFLVCFISQNCRKQPGRDSYSSVLAEFKNPASEFRSAPLWVWNDRITREKIETQLADFKAHGIGGVFIHPRPGLITPYLSEEWLDLCRYAVDKGKSLEMKVWLYDENSYPSGFAGGHVPAEMPDAAGKGLQMTKKGKLQLPLDSSPFLVLRKTASGFEDITQQARTQSFPEGEFYIFELKQGNPSPWYGGFTYVDLMRREVTEKFLDVTLNAYKKAIGDEFGATVPGVFQDEPNILPVGGENTINFTPLLFDKFKAKWGYDLRLNLPSLFEEIGDWMAVRHNFYATLLDLFIGNWAKPYYDYCTKNKLAFTGHYWEHEWPIPRLSPDNMAMAAYAHMPGIDCLMNDWSQGPHAQFGNTRAVKEIRSAASQMGQLRTMSETYGAGGWDMTFFDQKRIGDWEFVLGVNFLNQHLSYVTIKGARKRDHPLSFSYHEPWWQAYRLL
;
A
#
# COMPACT_ATOMS: atom_id res chain seq x y z
N MET A 1 48.08 -15.03 -41.22
CA MET A 1 46.68 -14.60 -41.25
C MET A 1 45.97 -14.61 -39.87
N LYS A 2 46.40 -15.34 -38.82
CA LYS A 2 45.72 -15.38 -37.49
C LYS A 2 46.02 -14.21 -36.56
N LYS A 3 47.07 -13.41 -36.77
CA LYS A 3 47.43 -12.28 -35.90
C LYS A 3 46.64 -10.99 -36.19
N TYR A 4 46.10 -10.81 -37.37
CA TYR A 4 45.32 -9.59 -37.72
C TYR A 4 43.84 -9.70 -37.36
N LEU A 5 43.31 -10.91 -37.12
CA LEU A 5 41.91 -11.10 -36.69
C LEU A 5 41.71 -10.77 -35.24
N ILE A 6 42.74 -10.93 -34.38
CA ILE A 6 42.67 -10.63 -32.95
C ILE A 6 42.68 -9.11 -32.70
N PHE A 7 43.44 -8.36 -33.52
CA PHE A 7 43.48 -6.88 -33.39
C PHE A 7 42.20 -6.21 -33.86
N GLY A 8 41.54 -6.75 -34.90
CA GLY A 8 40.24 -6.22 -35.35
C GLY A 8 39.11 -6.44 -34.35
N PHE A 9 39.12 -7.59 -33.64
CA PHE A 9 38.13 -7.88 -32.62
C PHE A 9 38.29 -7.03 -31.33
N ALA A 10 39.53 -6.76 -30.93
CA ALA A 10 39.84 -5.88 -29.80
C ALA A 10 39.47 -4.42 -30.08
N LEU A 11 39.67 -3.93 -31.31
CA LEU A 11 39.29 -2.57 -31.71
C LEU A 11 37.75 -2.42 -31.78
N PHE A 12 37.04 -3.45 -32.27
CA PHE A 12 35.57 -3.46 -32.30
C PHE A 12 34.98 -3.51 -30.90
N LEU A 13 35.58 -4.26 -29.95
CA LEU A 13 35.12 -4.34 -28.56
C LEU A 13 35.34 -3.03 -27.82
N VAL A 14 36.46 -2.30 -28.07
CA VAL A 14 36.74 -1.00 -27.50
C VAL A 14 35.78 0.07 -28.05
N CYS A 15 35.41 0.02 -29.34
CA CYS A 15 34.41 0.92 -29.90
C CYS A 15 33.00 0.64 -29.39
N PHE A 16 32.63 -0.63 -29.07
CA PHE A 16 31.32 -0.92 -28.48
C PHE A 16 31.22 -0.52 -26.99
N ILE A 17 32.33 -0.57 -26.26
CA ILE A 17 32.37 -0.11 -24.85
C ILE A 17 32.31 1.44 -24.75
N SER A 18 32.84 2.14 -25.78
CA SER A 18 32.77 3.62 -25.79
C SER A 18 31.41 4.20 -26.22
N GLN A 19 30.53 3.40 -26.86
CA GLN A 19 29.18 3.86 -27.23
C GLN A 19 28.15 3.71 -26.12
N ASN A 20 28.46 2.98 -25.05
CA ASN A 20 27.60 2.84 -23.87
C ASN A 20 27.97 3.75 -22.69
N CYS A 21 28.90 4.68 -22.86
CA CYS A 21 28.99 5.83 -21.97
C CYS A 21 27.72 6.66 -22.19
N ARG A 22 26.65 6.37 -21.42
CA ARG A 22 25.57 7.37 -21.21
C ARG A 22 26.28 8.68 -20.93
N LYS A 23 26.06 9.68 -21.78
CA LYS A 23 26.41 11.08 -21.46
C LYS A 23 25.90 11.27 -20.04
N GLN A 24 26.79 11.46 -19.07
CA GLN A 24 26.37 11.98 -17.79
C GLN A 24 25.61 13.26 -18.11
N PRO A 25 24.39 13.46 -17.61
CA PRO A 25 23.71 14.73 -17.75
C PRO A 25 24.75 15.79 -17.36
N GLY A 26 24.94 16.81 -18.20
CA GLY A 26 25.94 17.85 -17.98
C GLY A 26 25.79 18.32 -16.56
N ARG A 27 26.89 18.41 -15.82
CA ARG A 27 26.84 18.93 -14.44
C ARG A 27 26.14 20.26 -14.52
N ASP A 28 24.93 20.36 -13.89
CA ASP A 28 24.22 21.61 -13.81
C ASP A 28 25.16 22.68 -13.25
N SER A 29 25.17 23.83 -13.87
CA SER A 29 26.02 24.92 -13.36
C SER A 29 25.49 25.31 -11.97
N TYR A 30 26.37 25.79 -11.09
CA TYR A 30 25.97 26.31 -9.78
C TYR A 30 24.82 27.32 -9.90
N SER A 31 24.86 28.18 -10.93
CA SER A 31 23.80 29.17 -11.17
C SER A 31 22.45 28.54 -11.53
N SER A 32 22.42 27.44 -12.30
CA SER A 32 21.16 26.76 -12.62
C SER A 32 20.59 26.05 -11.39
N VAL A 33 21.43 25.33 -10.62
CA VAL A 33 21.02 24.69 -9.38
C VAL A 33 20.50 25.71 -8.36
N LEU A 34 21.18 26.87 -8.23
CA LEU A 34 20.75 27.93 -7.33
C LEU A 34 19.41 28.55 -7.78
N ALA A 35 19.19 28.72 -9.08
CA ALA A 35 17.92 29.23 -9.59
C ALA A 35 16.76 28.27 -9.31
N GLU A 36 16.96 26.97 -9.56
CA GLU A 36 15.99 25.92 -9.25
C GLU A 36 15.74 25.78 -7.75
N PHE A 37 16.78 25.89 -6.92
CA PHE A 37 16.62 25.88 -5.47
C PHE A 37 15.76 27.05 -4.96
N LYS A 38 15.91 28.24 -5.53
CA LYS A 38 15.10 29.43 -5.18
C LYS A 38 13.66 29.34 -5.65
N ASN A 39 13.41 28.69 -6.77
CA ASN A 39 12.08 28.49 -7.33
C ASN A 39 11.96 27.12 -8.00
N PRO A 40 11.82 26.05 -7.21
CA PRO A 40 11.79 24.70 -7.72
C PRO A 40 10.57 24.45 -8.62
N ALA A 41 10.76 23.65 -9.67
CA ALA A 41 9.67 23.16 -10.50
C ALA A 41 8.67 22.32 -9.69
N SER A 42 7.46 22.14 -10.19
CA SER A 42 6.38 21.42 -9.50
C SER A 42 6.76 20.03 -9.03
N GLU A 43 7.61 19.34 -9.79
CA GLU A 43 8.07 17.99 -9.45
C GLU A 43 8.98 17.91 -8.21
N PHE A 44 9.58 19.03 -7.79
CA PHE A 44 10.40 19.14 -6.59
C PHE A 44 9.65 19.74 -5.40
N ARG A 45 8.34 19.97 -5.54
CA ARG A 45 7.48 20.47 -4.49
C ARG A 45 6.61 19.35 -3.94
N SER A 46 6.12 19.53 -2.73
CA SER A 46 5.21 18.58 -2.09
C SER A 46 3.85 18.51 -2.79
N ALA A 47 3.12 17.41 -2.54
CA ALA A 47 1.79 17.17 -3.07
C ALA A 47 0.91 16.50 -2.00
N PRO A 48 -0.02 17.22 -1.37
CA PRO A 48 -0.87 16.67 -0.33
C PRO A 48 -1.91 15.67 -0.87
N LEU A 49 -2.40 14.80 0.02
CA LEU A 49 -3.65 14.07 -0.19
C LEU A 49 -4.80 15.08 -0.21
N TRP A 50 -5.37 15.31 -1.38
CA TRP A 50 -6.47 16.26 -1.59
C TRP A 50 -7.81 15.54 -1.41
N VAL A 51 -8.35 15.63 -0.20
CA VAL A 51 -9.49 14.85 0.24
C VAL A 51 -10.80 15.39 -0.33
N TRP A 52 -11.38 14.63 -1.23
CA TRP A 52 -12.69 14.89 -1.80
C TRP A 52 -13.78 14.29 -0.90
N ASN A 53 -14.22 15.08 0.07
CA ASN A 53 -15.19 14.69 1.11
C ASN A 53 -16.49 15.51 1.10
N ASP A 54 -16.91 15.98 -0.08
CA ASP A 54 -18.14 16.73 -0.29
C ASP A 54 -18.76 16.39 -1.65
N ARG A 55 -19.82 17.10 -2.04
CA ARG A 55 -20.17 17.21 -3.47
C ARG A 55 -19.11 18.06 -4.15
N ILE A 56 -18.39 17.45 -5.06
CA ILE A 56 -17.32 18.10 -5.81
C ILE A 56 -17.94 18.92 -6.94
N THR A 57 -17.41 20.12 -7.15
CA THR A 57 -17.80 21.00 -8.24
C THR A 57 -16.55 21.60 -8.91
N ARG A 58 -16.68 22.02 -10.15
CA ARG A 58 -15.57 22.67 -10.89
C ARG A 58 -15.05 23.91 -10.16
N GLU A 59 -15.94 24.69 -9.55
CA GLU A 59 -15.58 25.89 -8.78
C GLU A 59 -14.68 25.53 -7.57
N LYS A 60 -15.03 24.47 -6.82
CA LYS A 60 -14.19 23.98 -5.71
C LYS A 60 -12.82 23.53 -6.20
N ILE A 61 -12.77 22.81 -7.32
CA ILE A 61 -11.52 22.37 -7.94
C ILE A 61 -10.66 23.58 -8.31
N GLU A 62 -11.23 24.57 -8.99
CA GLU A 62 -10.50 25.78 -9.39
C GLU A 62 -9.96 26.56 -8.21
N THR A 63 -10.81 26.79 -7.20
CA THR A 63 -10.46 27.56 -6.01
C THR A 63 -9.31 26.90 -5.26
N GLN A 64 -9.40 25.59 -5.00
CA GLN A 64 -8.37 24.90 -4.21
C GLN A 64 -7.06 24.70 -4.98
N LEU A 65 -7.10 24.36 -6.27
CA LEU A 65 -5.86 24.24 -7.06
C LEU A 65 -5.14 25.58 -7.19
N ALA A 66 -5.88 26.68 -7.36
CA ALA A 66 -5.29 28.02 -7.38
C ALA A 66 -4.66 28.40 -6.03
N ASP A 67 -5.34 28.05 -4.93
CA ASP A 67 -4.83 28.25 -3.57
C ASP A 67 -3.55 27.43 -3.30
N PHE A 68 -3.54 26.14 -3.63
CA PHE A 68 -2.37 25.28 -3.51
C PHE A 68 -1.17 25.83 -4.30
N LYS A 69 -1.38 26.24 -5.55
CA LYS A 69 -0.32 26.83 -6.38
C LYS A 69 0.24 28.11 -5.76
N ALA A 70 -0.62 28.98 -5.25
CA ALA A 70 -0.22 30.23 -4.59
C ALA A 70 0.65 29.99 -3.35
N HIS A 71 0.40 28.89 -2.64
CA HIS A 71 1.13 28.51 -1.42
C HIS A 71 2.30 27.54 -1.64
N GLY A 72 2.73 27.34 -2.89
CA GLY A 72 3.97 26.63 -3.20
C GLY A 72 3.82 25.11 -3.38
N ILE A 73 2.60 24.59 -3.36
CA ILE A 73 2.32 23.17 -3.62
C ILE A 73 2.55 22.86 -5.11
N GLY A 74 3.23 21.75 -5.40
CA GLY A 74 3.58 21.33 -6.76
C GLY A 74 2.58 20.39 -7.42
N GLY A 75 1.75 19.73 -6.64
CA GLY A 75 0.75 18.78 -7.11
C GLY A 75 -0.23 18.41 -6.03
N VAL A 76 -1.16 17.51 -6.35
CA VAL A 76 -2.15 16.96 -5.41
C VAL A 76 -2.41 15.51 -5.75
N PHE A 77 -2.86 14.71 -4.76
CA PHE A 77 -3.42 13.39 -4.97
C PHE A 77 -4.94 13.47 -4.83
N ILE A 78 -5.70 13.20 -5.89
CA ILE A 78 -7.17 13.15 -5.82
C ILE A 78 -7.56 11.98 -4.94
N HIS A 79 -8.03 12.27 -3.72
CA HIS A 79 -8.25 11.28 -2.67
C HIS A 79 -9.72 11.28 -2.19
N PRO A 80 -10.55 10.33 -2.66
CA PRO A 80 -11.91 10.18 -2.14
C PRO A 80 -11.90 9.62 -0.71
N ARG A 81 -12.68 10.22 0.17
CA ARG A 81 -12.80 9.84 1.59
C ARG A 81 -14.24 9.89 2.08
N PRO A 82 -14.57 9.24 3.21
CA PRO A 82 -15.90 9.35 3.83
C PRO A 82 -16.35 10.80 4.00
N GLY A 83 -17.58 11.07 3.55
CA GLY A 83 -18.14 12.43 3.39
C GLY A 83 -18.34 12.80 1.92
N LEU A 84 -17.69 12.08 1.00
CA LEU A 84 -17.91 12.22 -0.44
C LEU A 84 -19.40 12.01 -0.80
N ILE A 85 -19.93 12.94 -1.61
CA ILE A 85 -21.32 12.90 -2.12
C ILE A 85 -21.34 12.55 -3.60
N THR A 86 -20.36 13.01 -4.36
CA THR A 86 -20.18 12.61 -5.75
C THR A 86 -19.91 11.10 -5.83
N PRO A 87 -20.71 10.30 -6.54
CA PRO A 87 -20.51 8.85 -6.55
C PRO A 87 -19.14 8.46 -7.12
N TYR A 88 -18.38 7.70 -6.35
CA TYR A 88 -17.03 7.26 -6.72
C TYR A 88 -17.07 6.40 -8.00
N LEU A 89 -16.13 6.64 -8.92
CA LEU A 89 -15.99 6.00 -10.25
C LEU A 89 -17.19 6.17 -11.20
N SER A 90 -18.19 7.04 -10.87
CA SER A 90 -19.24 7.41 -11.79
C SER A 90 -18.71 8.27 -12.95
N GLU A 91 -19.53 8.45 -13.99
CA GLU A 91 -19.22 9.39 -15.08
C GLU A 91 -18.96 10.82 -14.53
N GLU A 92 -19.80 11.30 -13.59
CA GLU A 92 -19.62 12.58 -12.90
C GLU A 92 -18.24 12.67 -12.22
N TRP A 93 -17.84 11.60 -11.51
CA TRP A 93 -16.52 11.51 -10.88
C TRP A 93 -15.38 11.62 -11.89
N LEU A 94 -15.44 10.84 -12.95
CA LEU A 94 -14.40 10.80 -13.98
C LEU A 94 -14.30 12.11 -14.76
N ASP A 95 -15.41 12.79 -15.02
CA ASP A 95 -15.46 14.12 -15.65
C ASP A 95 -14.81 15.18 -14.74
N LEU A 96 -15.05 15.11 -13.43
CA LEU A 96 -14.42 16.00 -12.45
C LEU A 96 -12.93 15.73 -12.31
N CYS A 97 -12.50 14.47 -12.38
CA CYS A 97 -11.07 14.11 -12.42
C CYS A 97 -10.40 14.66 -13.69
N ARG A 98 -11.03 14.52 -14.87
CA ARG A 98 -10.55 15.14 -16.11
C ARG A 98 -10.42 16.66 -15.94
N TYR A 99 -11.44 17.30 -15.38
CA TYR A 99 -11.41 18.74 -15.16
C TYR A 99 -10.27 19.17 -14.21
N ALA A 100 -10.06 18.40 -13.13
CA ALA A 100 -8.95 18.66 -12.19
C ALA A 100 -7.57 18.50 -12.86
N VAL A 101 -7.41 17.50 -13.73
CA VAL A 101 -6.18 17.29 -14.51
C VAL A 101 -5.94 18.43 -15.48
N ASP A 102 -6.95 18.85 -16.26
CA ASP A 102 -6.83 19.96 -17.22
C ASP A 102 -6.50 21.28 -16.50
N LYS A 103 -7.13 21.52 -15.34
CA LYS A 103 -6.84 22.69 -14.51
C LYS A 103 -5.43 22.62 -13.91
N GLY A 104 -5.02 21.47 -13.36
CA GLY A 104 -3.66 21.23 -12.87
C GLY A 104 -2.63 21.52 -13.96
N LYS A 105 -2.84 20.99 -15.16
CA LYS A 105 -1.99 21.25 -16.33
C LYS A 105 -1.85 22.74 -16.62
N SER A 106 -2.95 23.48 -16.63
CA SER A 106 -2.95 24.94 -16.88
C SER A 106 -2.20 25.74 -15.80
N LEU A 107 -2.10 25.19 -14.59
CA LEU A 107 -1.38 25.77 -13.46
C LEU A 107 0.06 25.21 -13.33
N GLU A 108 0.50 24.37 -14.25
CA GLU A 108 1.80 23.65 -14.16
C GLU A 108 1.93 22.86 -12.88
N MET A 109 0.85 22.23 -12.41
CA MET A 109 0.79 21.35 -11.25
C MET A 109 0.62 19.90 -11.69
N LYS A 110 1.11 18.98 -10.88
CA LYS A 110 0.89 17.53 -11.05
C LYS A 110 -0.38 17.11 -10.34
N VAL A 111 -1.13 16.20 -10.97
CA VAL A 111 -2.37 15.63 -10.39
C VAL A 111 -2.21 14.13 -10.33
N TRP A 112 -1.88 13.63 -9.16
CA TRP A 112 -1.72 12.21 -8.89
C TRP A 112 -3.07 11.55 -8.62
N LEU A 113 -3.15 10.26 -8.83
CA LEU A 113 -4.31 9.46 -8.48
C LEU A 113 -4.11 8.82 -7.11
N TYR A 114 -5.20 8.65 -6.39
CA TYR A 114 -5.33 7.74 -5.27
C TYR A 114 -6.27 6.61 -5.71
N ASP A 115 -5.91 5.36 -5.45
CA ASP A 115 -6.51 4.20 -6.12
C ASP A 115 -7.81 3.70 -5.51
N GLU A 116 -8.19 4.22 -4.33
CA GLU A 116 -9.30 3.70 -3.53
C GLU A 116 -10.30 4.79 -3.15
N ASN A 117 -11.46 4.42 -2.64
CA ASN A 117 -12.36 5.30 -1.90
C ASN A 117 -12.25 5.00 -0.41
N SER A 118 -11.48 5.80 0.32
CA SER A 118 -10.97 5.57 1.66
C SER A 118 -9.69 4.71 1.65
N TYR A 119 -9.49 3.82 2.62
CA TYR A 119 -8.40 2.84 2.70
C TYR A 119 -8.90 1.59 3.46
N PRO A 120 -8.14 0.48 3.46
CA PRO A 120 -6.94 0.20 2.66
C PRO A 120 -7.26 -0.13 1.20
N SER A 121 -6.29 0.03 0.29
CA SER A 121 -6.46 -0.27 -1.13
C SER A 121 -6.83 -1.73 -1.40
N GLY A 122 -7.71 -1.96 -2.39
CA GLY A 122 -8.04 -3.30 -2.86
C GLY A 122 -9.54 -3.58 -3.10
N PHE A 123 -10.45 -2.83 -2.48
CA PHE A 123 -11.90 -3.08 -2.59
C PHE A 123 -12.63 -2.10 -3.53
N ALA A 124 -11.96 -1.03 -3.99
CA ALA A 124 -12.49 -0.03 -4.93
C ALA A 124 -13.84 0.56 -4.50
N GLY A 125 -13.93 1.04 -3.24
CA GLY A 125 -15.17 1.60 -2.68
C GLY A 125 -16.33 0.59 -2.61
N GLY A 126 -16.05 -0.70 -2.72
CA GLY A 126 -17.03 -1.79 -2.71
C GLY A 126 -17.28 -2.40 -4.09
N HIS A 127 -16.76 -1.84 -5.18
CA HIS A 127 -16.99 -2.38 -6.53
C HIS A 127 -16.39 -3.78 -6.71
N VAL A 128 -15.20 -4.05 -6.19
CA VAL A 128 -14.57 -5.36 -6.29
C VAL A 128 -15.39 -6.45 -5.57
N PRO A 129 -15.70 -6.33 -4.27
CA PRO A 129 -16.48 -7.37 -3.60
C PRO A 129 -17.95 -7.45 -4.07
N ALA A 130 -18.52 -6.41 -4.68
CA ALA A 130 -19.84 -6.47 -5.30
C ALA A 130 -19.84 -7.38 -6.53
N GLU A 131 -18.80 -7.31 -7.36
CA GLU A 131 -18.67 -8.14 -8.57
C GLU A 131 -18.03 -9.50 -8.30
N MET A 132 -17.25 -9.64 -7.20
CA MET A 132 -16.58 -10.87 -6.78
C MET A 132 -16.85 -11.17 -5.29
N PRO A 133 -18.07 -11.63 -4.93
CA PRO A 133 -18.42 -11.90 -3.53
C PRO A 133 -17.53 -12.95 -2.85
N ASP A 134 -16.92 -13.86 -3.63
CA ASP A 134 -15.98 -14.88 -3.15
C ASP A 134 -14.57 -14.33 -2.85
N ALA A 135 -14.29 -13.08 -3.26
CA ALA A 135 -13.06 -12.39 -2.98
C ALA A 135 -12.91 -11.93 -1.51
N ALA A 136 -13.94 -12.09 -0.68
CA ALA A 136 -13.91 -11.69 0.72
C ALA A 136 -12.69 -12.26 1.45
N GLY A 137 -12.02 -11.40 2.24
CA GLY A 137 -10.91 -11.79 3.11
C GLY A 137 -11.31 -12.89 4.10
N LYS A 138 -10.39 -13.81 4.38
CA LYS A 138 -10.61 -15.01 5.20
C LYS A 138 -9.54 -15.21 6.24
N GLY A 139 -9.84 -16.05 7.24
CA GLY A 139 -8.88 -16.53 8.22
C GLY A 139 -9.25 -17.92 8.70
N LEU A 140 -8.25 -18.63 9.22
CA LEU A 140 -8.46 -19.90 9.93
C LEU A 140 -8.34 -19.65 11.42
N GLN A 141 -9.47 -19.79 12.14
CA GLN A 141 -9.51 -19.67 13.60
C GLN A 141 -9.32 -21.04 14.23
N MET A 142 -8.45 -21.12 15.22
CA MET A 142 -8.15 -22.34 15.96
C MET A 142 -8.87 -22.34 17.31
N THR A 143 -9.49 -23.49 17.63
CA THR A 143 -10.02 -23.81 18.97
C THR A 143 -9.45 -25.15 19.42
N LYS A 144 -9.00 -25.23 20.69
CA LYS A 144 -8.48 -26.45 21.30
C LYS A 144 -9.52 -27.07 22.23
N LYS A 145 -9.76 -28.38 22.11
CA LYS A 145 -10.71 -29.13 22.96
C LYS A 145 -10.08 -30.43 23.48
N GLY A 146 -10.44 -30.82 24.70
CA GLY A 146 -10.03 -32.10 25.31
C GLY A 146 -10.93 -33.28 24.97
N LYS A 147 -12.08 -33.03 24.36
CA LYS A 147 -13.06 -34.00 23.88
C LYS A 147 -13.85 -33.46 22.72
N LEU A 148 -14.39 -34.33 21.87
CA LEU A 148 -15.34 -33.98 20.82
C LEU A 148 -16.67 -34.69 21.06
N GLN A 149 -17.77 -33.95 21.04
CA GLN A 149 -19.14 -34.49 21.19
C GLN A 149 -19.97 -34.07 19.94
N LEU A 150 -20.78 -35.00 19.48
CA LEU A 150 -21.73 -34.72 18.39
C LEU A 150 -23.07 -34.24 18.98
N PRO A 151 -23.77 -33.36 18.20
CA PRO A 151 -23.29 -32.70 17.00
C PRO A 151 -22.13 -31.74 17.34
N LEU A 152 -21.22 -31.48 16.38
CA LEU A 152 -20.25 -30.42 16.52
C LEU A 152 -20.97 -29.07 16.49
N ASP A 153 -20.45 -28.10 17.27
CA ASP A 153 -21.03 -26.75 17.36
C ASP A 153 -20.96 -25.98 16.02
N SER A 154 -20.12 -26.45 15.10
CA SER A 154 -19.85 -25.81 13.80
C SER A 154 -19.49 -26.87 12.75
N SER A 155 -19.39 -26.44 11.48
CA SER A 155 -18.82 -27.26 10.39
C SER A 155 -17.33 -26.93 10.22
N PRO A 156 -16.41 -27.64 10.88
CA PRO A 156 -15.00 -27.31 10.85
C PRO A 156 -14.40 -27.54 9.46
N PHE A 157 -13.45 -26.67 9.11
CA PHE A 157 -12.60 -26.83 7.94
C PHE A 157 -11.64 -28.00 8.09
N LEU A 158 -11.05 -28.13 9.29
CA LEU A 158 -10.09 -29.18 9.62
C LEU A 158 -10.16 -29.51 11.11
N VAL A 159 -10.08 -30.80 11.46
CA VAL A 159 -9.97 -31.28 12.82
C VAL A 159 -8.74 -32.17 12.93
N LEU A 160 -7.77 -31.77 13.77
CA LEU A 160 -6.56 -32.55 14.04
C LEU A 160 -6.61 -33.14 15.43
N ARG A 161 -6.22 -34.40 15.55
CA ARG A 161 -5.95 -35.08 16.81
C ARG A 161 -4.43 -35.17 17.04
N LYS A 162 -3.97 -34.74 18.21
CA LYS A 162 -2.56 -34.92 18.61
C LYS A 162 -2.28 -36.38 18.89
N THR A 163 -1.16 -36.89 18.40
CA THR A 163 -0.64 -38.22 18.58
C THR A 163 0.76 -38.17 19.17
N ALA A 164 1.34 -39.32 19.52
CA ALA A 164 2.72 -39.36 20.00
C ALA A 164 3.76 -38.89 18.97
N SER A 165 3.44 -39.02 17.68
CA SER A 165 4.35 -38.65 16.54
C SER A 165 3.98 -37.39 15.79
N GLY A 166 2.98 -36.65 16.25
CA GLY A 166 2.52 -35.42 15.56
C GLY A 166 1.00 -35.27 15.55
N PHE A 167 0.42 -34.99 14.38
CA PHE A 167 -1.02 -34.74 14.22
C PHE A 167 -1.62 -35.67 13.16
N GLU A 168 -2.85 -36.11 13.42
CA GLU A 168 -3.66 -36.88 12.50
C GLU A 168 -4.91 -36.07 12.09
N ASP A 169 -5.21 -36.00 10.78
CA ASP A 169 -6.45 -35.42 10.30
C ASP A 169 -7.61 -36.39 10.52
N ILE A 170 -8.51 -36.04 11.43
CA ILE A 170 -9.73 -36.78 11.75
C ILE A 170 -10.99 -36.02 11.33
N THR A 171 -10.91 -35.09 10.40
CA THR A 171 -12.03 -34.21 10.01
C THR A 171 -13.29 -34.99 9.62
N GLN A 172 -13.13 -36.09 8.88
CA GLN A 172 -14.28 -36.90 8.46
C GLN A 172 -14.84 -37.72 9.65
N GLN A 173 -13.96 -38.30 10.47
CA GLN A 173 -14.39 -39.06 11.65
C GLN A 173 -15.10 -38.18 12.67
N ALA A 174 -14.59 -36.94 12.88
CA ALA A 174 -15.19 -35.96 13.79
C ALA A 174 -16.61 -35.54 13.44
N ARG A 175 -17.05 -35.74 12.18
CA ARG A 175 -18.43 -35.46 11.74
C ARG A 175 -19.44 -36.56 12.13
N THR A 176 -18.95 -37.76 12.38
CA THR A 176 -19.80 -38.94 12.53
C THR A 176 -19.66 -39.66 13.89
N GLN A 177 -18.61 -39.37 14.64
CA GLN A 177 -18.35 -39.98 15.93
C GLN A 177 -17.82 -39.00 16.97
N SER A 178 -18.14 -39.29 18.25
CA SER A 178 -17.62 -38.56 19.40
C SER A 178 -16.31 -39.15 19.86
N PHE A 179 -15.44 -38.32 20.43
CA PHE A 179 -14.19 -38.72 21.06
C PHE A 179 -14.22 -38.24 22.52
N PRO A 180 -14.36 -39.14 23.49
CA PRO A 180 -14.57 -38.75 24.88
C PRO A 180 -13.32 -38.12 25.53
N GLU A 181 -12.11 -38.40 24.99
CA GLU A 181 -10.83 -37.93 25.52
C GLU A 181 -9.81 -37.78 24.41
N GLY A 182 -8.93 -36.75 24.51
CA GLY A 182 -7.87 -36.47 23.55
C GLY A 182 -7.46 -34.99 23.56
N GLU A 183 -6.55 -34.65 22.67
CA GLU A 183 -6.15 -33.26 22.44
C GLU A 183 -6.47 -32.93 20.96
N PHE A 184 -7.49 -32.08 20.74
CA PHE A 184 -8.04 -31.79 19.43
C PHE A 184 -7.86 -30.32 19.10
N TYR A 185 -7.42 -30.05 17.86
CA TYR A 185 -7.28 -28.73 17.28
C TYR A 185 -8.29 -28.59 16.15
N ILE A 186 -9.25 -27.72 16.34
CA ILE A 186 -10.37 -27.47 15.41
C ILE A 186 -10.14 -26.16 14.69
N PHE A 187 -10.10 -26.22 13.39
CA PHE A 187 -9.90 -25.04 12.53
C PHE A 187 -11.19 -24.72 11.80
N GLU A 188 -11.65 -23.50 11.96
CA GLU A 188 -12.84 -22.96 11.30
C GLU A 188 -12.45 -21.86 10.34
N LEU A 189 -13.04 -21.91 9.14
CA LEU A 189 -12.91 -20.83 8.18
C LEU A 189 -13.80 -19.66 8.60
N LYS A 190 -13.18 -18.51 8.83
CA LYS A 190 -13.88 -17.25 9.09
C LYS A 190 -13.81 -16.37 7.85
N GLN A 191 -14.85 -15.59 7.64
CA GLN A 191 -14.96 -14.61 6.55
C GLN A 191 -15.30 -13.25 7.14
N GLY A 192 -14.85 -12.17 6.47
CA GLY A 192 -15.12 -10.80 6.87
C GLY A 192 -16.62 -10.48 6.91
N ASN A 193 -17.00 -9.64 7.84
CA ASN A 193 -18.35 -9.11 7.91
C ASN A 193 -18.49 -7.86 7.04
N PRO A 194 -19.65 -7.64 6.41
CA PRO A 194 -19.94 -6.40 5.72
C PRO A 194 -19.78 -5.17 6.63
N SER A 195 -19.22 -4.09 6.08
CA SER A 195 -19.02 -2.83 6.79
C SER A 195 -19.33 -1.65 5.86
N PRO A 196 -19.95 -0.58 6.35
CA PRO A 196 -20.11 0.67 5.59
C PRO A 196 -18.77 1.24 5.10
N TRP A 197 -17.67 0.96 5.80
CA TRP A 197 -16.32 1.35 5.41
C TRP A 197 -15.89 0.75 4.07
N TYR A 198 -16.30 -0.49 3.81
CA TYR A 198 -16.04 -1.20 2.55
C TYR A 198 -17.21 -1.11 1.55
N GLY A 199 -17.94 0.01 1.55
CA GLY A 199 -19.08 0.21 0.67
C GLY A 199 -20.28 -0.72 0.93
N GLY A 200 -20.39 -1.25 2.15
CA GLY A 200 -21.45 -2.23 2.53
C GLY A 200 -21.04 -3.69 2.29
N PHE A 201 -19.81 -3.93 1.88
CA PHE A 201 -19.22 -5.26 1.62
C PHE A 201 -18.12 -5.59 2.63
N THR A 202 -17.21 -6.51 2.26
CA THR A 202 -16.06 -6.91 3.06
C THR A 202 -14.77 -6.42 2.42
N TYR A 203 -13.67 -6.39 3.18
CA TYR A 203 -12.35 -6.31 2.59
C TYR A 203 -12.01 -7.59 1.82
N VAL A 204 -11.06 -7.53 0.91
CA VAL A 204 -10.79 -8.57 -0.10
C VAL A 204 -9.48 -9.32 0.14
N ASP A 205 -9.35 -10.51 -0.47
CA ASP A 205 -8.16 -11.37 -0.41
C ASP A 205 -7.15 -10.98 -1.51
N LEU A 206 -6.19 -10.13 -1.18
CA LEU A 206 -5.15 -9.66 -2.09
C LEU A 206 -4.06 -10.72 -2.40
N MET A 207 -4.14 -11.89 -1.79
CA MET A 207 -3.30 -13.03 -2.15
C MET A 207 -3.83 -13.79 -3.38
N ARG A 208 -4.92 -13.31 -3.98
CA ARG A 208 -5.52 -13.83 -5.20
C ARG A 208 -5.32 -12.86 -6.37
N ARG A 209 -4.67 -13.33 -7.43
CA ARG A 209 -4.32 -12.49 -8.58
C ARG A 209 -5.53 -11.89 -9.29
N GLU A 210 -6.59 -12.67 -9.46
CA GLU A 210 -7.81 -12.25 -10.11
C GLU A 210 -8.54 -11.11 -9.36
N VAL A 211 -8.33 -11.00 -8.04
CA VAL A 211 -8.85 -9.88 -7.23
C VAL A 211 -8.12 -8.59 -7.57
N THR A 212 -6.80 -8.64 -7.67
CA THR A 212 -6.00 -7.49 -8.09
C THR A 212 -6.28 -7.08 -9.53
N GLU A 213 -6.41 -8.04 -10.44
CA GLU A 213 -6.77 -7.76 -11.83
C GLU A 213 -8.15 -7.09 -11.94
N LYS A 214 -9.13 -7.52 -11.14
CA LYS A 214 -10.44 -6.87 -11.03
C LYS A 214 -10.31 -5.45 -10.46
N PHE A 215 -9.53 -5.26 -9.40
CA PHE A 215 -9.29 -3.96 -8.80
C PHE A 215 -8.71 -2.96 -9.82
N LEU A 216 -7.67 -3.37 -10.56
CA LEU A 216 -7.05 -2.55 -11.60
C LEU A 216 -8.03 -2.24 -12.74
N ASP A 217 -8.90 -3.17 -13.07
CA ASP A 217 -9.90 -3.00 -14.12
C ASP A 217 -10.95 -1.96 -13.74
N VAL A 218 -11.53 -2.08 -12.55
CA VAL A 218 -12.59 -1.15 -12.11
C VAL A 218 -12.07 0.24 -11.73
N THR A 219 -10.80 0.35 -11.30
CA THR A 219 -10.18 1.63 -10.89
C THR A 219 -9.32 2.22 -12.01
N LEU A 220 -8.11 1.72 -12.20
CA LEU A 220 -7.11 2.34 -13.08
C LEU A 220 -7.50 2.30 -14.55
N ASN A 221 -8.23 1.28 -15.02
CA ASN A 221 -8.74 1.28 -16.38
C ASN A 221 -9.87 2.31 -16.58
N ALA A 222 -10.69 2.60 -15.56
CA ALA A 222 -11.66 3.69 -15.62
C ALA A 222 -10.95 5.06 -15.72
N TYR A 223 -9.95 5.31 -14.87
CA TYR A 223 -9.12 6.52 -15.00
C TYR A 223 -8.38 6.58 -16.33
N LYS A 224 -7.80 5.46 -16.79
CA LYS A 224 -7.12 5.42 -18.10
C LYS A 224 -8.05 5.81 -19.24
N LYS A 225 -9.30 5.36 -19.22
CA LYS A 225 -10.30 5.71 -20.23
C LYS A 225 -10.62 7.20 -20.21
N ALA A 226 -10.66 7.82 -19.03
CA ALA A 226 -11.01 9.23 -18.86
C ALA A 226 -9.83 10.19 -19.08
N ILE A 227 -8.63 9.86 -18.57
CA ILE A 227 -7.46 10.76 -18.46
C ILE A 227 -6.13 10.10 -18.87
N GLY A 228 -6.15 8.96 -19.55
CA GLY A 228 -4.94 8.20 -19.88
C GLY A 228 -3.98 8.89 -20.86
N ASP A 229 -4.45 9.87 -21.60
CA ASP A 229 -3.63 10.75 -22.45
C ASP A 229 -2.65 11.63 -21.65
N GLU A 230 -2.92 11.87 -20.37
CA GLU A 230 -2.07 12.64 -19.45
C GLU A 230 -1.19 11.75 -18.55
N PHE A 231 -1.26 10.43 -18.69
CA PHE A 231 -0.43 9.49 -17.91
C PHE A 231 1.06 9.66 -18.21
N GLY A 232 1.87 9.78 -17.17
CA GLY A 232 3.30 10.06 -17.25
C GLY A 232 3.63 11.54 -17.52
N ALA A 233 2.63 12.41 -17.67
CA ALA A 233 2.78 13.83 -17.90
C ALA A 233 2.17 14.64 -16.72
N THR A 234 0.94 15.12 -16.86
CA THR A 234 0.22 15.81 -15.78
C THR A 234 -0.20 14.85 -14.68
N VAL A 235 -0.50 13.59 -15.04
CA VAL A 235 -0.80 12.49 -14.11
C VAL A 235 0.42 11.58 -14.00
N PRO A 236 1.37 11.86 -13.07
CA PRO A 236 2.64 11.14 -13.04
C PRO A 236 2.55 9.76 -12.40
N GLY A 237 1.53 9.50 -11.58
CA GLY A 237 1.44 8.22 -10.88
C GLY A 237 0.18 8.04 -10.04
N VAL A 238 0.19 6.96 -9.27
CA VAL A 238 -0.91 6.52 -8.43
C VAL A 238 -0.39 6.06 -7.07
N PHE A 239 -1.15 6.39 -6.03
CA PHE A 239 -0.91 6.05 -4.63
C PHE A 239 -1.81 4.89 -4.22
N GLN A 240 -1.21 3.85 -3.62
CA GLN A 240 -1.90 2.83 -2.84
C GLN A 240 -1.76 3.12 -1.35
N ASP A 241 -2.79 2.81 -0.58
CA ASP A 241 -2.84 3.07 0.86
C ASP A 241 -3.05 1.74 1.62
N GLU A 242 -2.06 1.33 2.37
CA GLU A 242 -2.08 0.22 3.33
C GLU A 242 -2.73 -1.11 2.86
N PRO A 243 -2.59 -1.57 1.60
CA PRO A 243 -3.09 -2.88 1.23
C PRO A 243 -2.50 -3.95 2.14
N ASN A 244 -3.32 -4.89 2.57
CA ASN A 244 -2.90 -5.86 3.57
C ASN A 244 -3.57 -7.22 3.39
N ILE A 245 -3.08 -8.19 4.15
CA ILE A 245 -3.58 -9.56 4.17
C ILE A 245 -4.09 -9.96 5.56
N LEU A 246 -4.55 -9.00 6.37
CA LEU A 246 -4.99 -9.23 7.75
C LEU A 246 -5.96 -10.42 7.85
N PRO A 247 -5.70 -11.40 8.74
CA PRO A 247 -6.61 -12.51 8.93
C PRO A 247 -7.93 -12.05 9.57
N VAL A 248 -9.02 -12.60 9.09
CA VAL A 248 -10.37 -12.34 9.61
C VAL A 248 -10.76 -13.41 10.61
N GLY A 249 -11.34 -13.03 11.76
CA GLY A 249 -11.86 -13.96 12.76
C GLY A 249 -11.49 -13.65 14.21
N GLY A 250 -10.71 -12.61 14.47
CA GLY A 250 -10.32 -12.19 15.83
C GLY A 250 -9.17 -13.02 16.42
N GLU A 251 -9.24 -13.29 17.71
CA GLU A 251 -8.18 -14.02 18.42
C GLU A 251 -7.98 -15.44 17.88
N ASN A 252 -6.78 -15.96 18.01
CA ASN A 252 -6.38 -17.29 17.56
C ASN A 252 -6.70 -17.53 16.06
N THR A 253 -6.51 -16.50 15.22
CA THR A 253 -6.75 -16.59 13.79
C THR A 253 -5.48 -16.33 13.00
N ILE A 254 -5.24 -17.13 11.97
CA ILE A 254 -4.14 -16.96 11.02
C ILE A 254 -4.67 -16.57 9.63
N ASN A 255 -3.80 -15.98 8.83
CA ASN A 255 -4.06 -15.67 7.43
C ASN A 255 -4.45 -16.92 6.63
N PHE A 256 -5.43 -16.76 5.76
CA PHE A 256 -5.86 -17.83 4.88
C PHE A 256 -6.27 -17.30 3.51
N THR A 257 -5.85 -18.03 2.50
CA THR A 257 -6.33 -17.93 1.11
C THR A 257 -6.48 -19.34 0.55
N PRO A 258 -7.37 -19.59 -0.42
CA PRO A 258 -7.50 -20.91 -1.06
C PRO A 258 -6.19 -21.45 -1.64
N LEU A 259 -5.27 -20.58 -2.02
CA LEU A 259 -3.98 -20.95 -2.63
C LEU A 259 -2.92 -21.40 -1.60
N LEU A 260 -3.14 -21.18 -0.31
CA LEU A 260 -2.12 -21.30 0.75
C LEU A 260 -1.46 -22.69 0.78
N PHE A 261 -2.26 -23.74 0.93
CA PHE A 261 -1.73 -25.08 1.17
C PHE A 261 -0.95 -25.65 -0.01
N ASP A 262 -1.44 -25.45 -1.21
CA ASP A 262 -0.79 -25.92 -2.44
C ASP A 262 0.52 -25.17 -2.71
N LYS A 263 0.52 -23.85 -2.52
CA LYS A 263 1.73 -23.03 -2.64
C LYS A 263 2.77 -23.37 -1.59
N PHE A 264 2.34 -23.55 -0.34
CA PHE A 264 3.21 -23.97 0.74
C PHE A 264 3.85 -25.33 0.45
N LYS A 265 3.04 -26.34 0.11
CA LYS A 265 3.53 -27.69 -0.20
C LYS A 265 4.49 -27.71 -1.40
N ALA A 266 4.17 -26.94 -2.44
CA ALA A 266 5.03 -26.83 -3.61
C ALA A 266 6.40 -26.22 -3.28
N LYS A 267 6.46 -25.24 -2.38
CA LYS A 267 7.69 -24.55 -2.01
C LYS A 267 8.53 -25.33 -0.98
N TRP A 268 7.89 -25.95 0.02
CA TRP A 268 8.57 -26.50 1.20
C TRP A 268 8.58 -28.03 1.26
N GLY A 269 7.80 -28.71 0.41
CA GLY A 269 7.80 -30.16 0.26
C GLY A 269 7.01 -30.94 1.33
N TYR A 270 6.31 -30.27 2.25
CA TYR A 270 5.47 -30.91 3.26
C TYR A 270 4.09 -30.25 3.39
N ASP A 271 3.12 -30.95 4.00
CA ASP A 271 1.75 -30.45 4.14
C ASP A 271 1.62 -29.57 5.39
N LEU A 272 1.28 -28.30 5.18
CA LEU A 272 1.03 -27.33 6.26
C LEU A 272 -0.16 -27.75 7.13
N ARG A 273 -1.19 -28.44 6.57
CA ARG A 273 -2.40 -28.79 7.33
C ARG A 273 -2.07 -29.55 8.61
N LEU A 274 -1.17 -30.53 8.54
CA LEU A 274 -0.75 -31.30 9.69
C LEU A 274 0.19 -30.53 10.65
N ASN A 275 0.63 -29.36 10.29
CA ASN A 275 1.52 -28.49 11.06
C ASN A 275 0.86 -27.18 11.51
N LEU A 276 -0.44 -26.98 11.22
CA LEU A 276 -1.16 -25.77 11.63
C LEU A 276 -1.09 -25.46 13.13
N PRO A 277 -1.15 -26.45 14.06
CA PRO A 277 -0.99 -26.15 15.48
C PRO A 277 0.32 -25.47 15.86
N SER A 278 1.41 -25.70 15.10
CA SER A 278 2.73 -25.08 15.32
C SER A 278 2.72 -23.57 15.06
N LEU A 279 1.71 -23.04 14.34
CA LEU A 279 1.54 -21.59 14.14
C LEU A 279 1.01 -20.91 15.41
N PHE A 280 0.38 -21.64 16.32
CA PHE A 280 -0.23 -21.15 17.55
C PHE A 280 0.55 -21.53 18.80
N GLU A 281 1.10 -22.75 18.83
CA GLU A 281 1.82 -23.33 19.96
C GLU A 281 3.26 -23.70 19.56
N GLU A 282 4.16 -23.80 20.52
CA GLU A 282 5.55 -24.21 20.28
C GLU A 282 5.65 -25.72 20.21
N ILE A 283 5.13 -26.32 19.15
CA ILE A 283 5.06 -27.78 18.95
C ILE A 283 5.84 -28.16 17.70
N GLY A 284 6.59 -29.23 17.76
CA GLY A 284 7.41 -29.69 16.63
C GLY A 284 8.44 -28.67 16.19
N ASP A 285 8.70 -28.58 14.89
CA ASP A 285 9.59 -27.57 14.33
C ASP A 285 8.85 -26.25 14.07
N TRP A 286 8.24 -25.69 15.10
CA TRP A 286 7.38 -24.52 15.02
C TRP A 286 8.08 -23.27 14.43
N MET A 287 9.38 -23.10 14.69
CA MET A 287 10.15 -21.98 14.14
C MET A 287 10.22 -22.06 12.61
N ALA A 288 10.58 -23.22 12.07
CA ALA A 288 10.61 -23.43 10.62
C ALA A 288 9.20 -23.33 10.01
N VAL A 289 8.18 -23.89 10.67
CA VAL A 289 6.79 -23.82 10.19
C VAL A 289 6.31 -22.37 10.11
N ARG A 290 6.54 -21.55 11.12
CA ARG A 290 6.17 -20.12 11.14
C ARG A 290 6.94 -19.33 10.10
N HIS A 291 8.25 -19.52 9.99
CA HIS A 291 9.06 -18.92 8.94
C HIS A 291 8.51 -19.26 7.55
N ASN A 292 8.31 -20.55 7.27
CA ASN A 292 7.84 -21.03 5.99
C ASN A 292 6.43 -20.53 5.64
N PHE A 293 5.56 -20.42 6.65
CA PHE A 293 4.22 -19.86 6.51
C PHE A 293 4.26 -18.40 6.06
N TYR A 294 4.95 -17.52 6.79
CA TYR A 294 5.03 -16.12 6.43
C TYR A 294 5.81 -15.87 5.13
N ALA A 295 6.84 -16.66 4.83
CA ALA A 295 7.53 -16.62 3.54
C ALA A 295 6.62 -17.04 2.37
N THR A 296 5.64 -17.92 2.60
CA THR A 296 4.64 -18.28 1.59
C THR A 296 3.61 -17.18 1.39
N LEU A 297 3.16 -16.54 2.48
CA LEU A 297 2.25 -15.39 2.41
C LEU A 297 2.90 -14.22 1.68
N LEU A 298 4.18 -13.96 1.93
CA LEU A 298 4.94 -12.92 1.24
C LEU A 298 5.00 -13.18 -0.28
N ASP A 299 5.34 -14.40 -0.68
CA ASP A 299 5.36 -14.78 -2.10
C ASP A 299 4.00 -14.59 -2.77
N LEU A 300 2.92 -14.96 -2.07
CA LEU A 300 1.55 -14.80 -2.56
C LEU A 300 1.17 -13.31 -2.68
N PHE A 301 1.51 -12.50 -1.70
CA PHE A 301 1.18 -11.08 -1.69
C PHE A 301 1.99 -10.31 -2.75
N ILE A 302 3.29 -10.56 -2.85
CA ILE A 302 4.12 -9.98 -3.93
C ILE A 302 3.60 -10.43 -5.30
N GLY A 303 3.42 -11.74 -5.50
CA GLY A 303 3.06 -12.31 -6.80
C GLY A 303 1.68 -11.92 -7.30
N ASN A 304 0.74 -11.67 -6.39
CA ASN A 304 -0.65 -11.46 -6.71
C ASN A 304 -1.14 -10.01 -6.52
N TRP A 305 -0.44 -9.18 -5.73
CA TRP A 305 -0.73 -7.76 -5.57
C TRP A 305 0.39 -6.86 -6.09
N ALA A 306 1.55 -6.84 -5.42
CA ALA A 306 2.57 -5.84 -5.66
C ALA A 306 3.10 -5.87 -7.11
N LYS A 307 3.48 -7.07 -7.59
CA LYS A 307 4.06 -7.22 -8.94
C LYS A 307 3.04 -6.94 -10.06
N PRO A 308 1.82 -7.48 -10.08
CA PRO A 308 0.82 -7.13 -11.10
C PRO A 308 0.51 -5.64 -11.16
N TYR A 309 0.42 -4.99 -10.00
CA TYR A 309 0.18 -3.55 -9.92
C TYR A 309 1.38 -2.76 -10.47
N TYR A 310 2.60 -3.08 -10.06
CA TYR A 310 3.83 -2.49 -10.57
C TYR A 310 3.92 -2.64 -12.10
N ASP A 311 3.69 -3.85 -12.62
CA ASP A 311 3.72 -4.14 -14.06
C ASP A 311 2.67 -3.32 -14.84
N TYR A 312 1.46 -3.19 -14.28
CA TYR A 312 0.40 -2.35 -14.85
C TYR A 312 0.83 -0.87 -14.92
N CYS A 313 1.34 -0.33 -13.83
CA CYS A 313 1.81 1.06 -13.76
C CYS A 313 2.96 1.32 -14.72
N THR A 314 3.96 0.44 -14.77
CA THR A 314 5.08 0.50 -15.73
C THR A 314 4.57 0.57 -17.17
N LYS A 315 3.65 -0.33 -17.53
CA LYS A 315 3.06 -0.39 -18.88
C LYS A 315 2.30 0.89 -19.25
N ASN A 316 1.69 1.56 -18.27
CA ASN A 316 0.88 2.75 -18.48
C ASN A 316 1.61 4.06 -18.14
N LYS A 317 2.93 4.05 -17.94
CA LYS A 317 3.77 5.22 -17.62
C LYS A 317 3.34 5.94 -16.33
N LEU A 318 2.80 5.21 -15.37
CA LEU A 318 2.47 5.70 -14.04
C LEU A 318 3.58 5.30 -13.06
N ALA A 319 3.97 6.22 -12.19
CA ALA A 319 4.75 5.87 -11.00
C ALA A 319 3.80 5.25 -9.97
N PHE A 320 4.09 4.02 -9.57
CA PHE A 320 3.41 3.35 -8.47
C PHE A 320 4.06 3.76 -7.16
N THR A 321 3.29 4.35 -6.24
CA THR A 321 3.75 4.81 -4.92
C THR A 321 2.74 4.44 -3.83
N GLY A 322 3.01 4.81 -2.59
CA GLY A 322 2.24 4.50 -1.41
C GLY A 322 3.03 3.63 -0.43
N HIS A 323 2.37 3.07 0.52
CA HIS A 323 2.99 2.32 1.63
C HIS A 323 2.17 1.07 1.98
N TYR A 324 2.70 0.30 2.90
CA TYR A 324 2.07 -0.89 3.48
C TYR A 324 1.86 -0.64 4.98
N TRP A 325 2.04 -1.68 5.82
CA TRP A 325 1.87 -1.59 7.28
C TRP A 325 3.23 -1.62 8.00
N GLU A 326 4.12 -0.69 7.66
CA GLU A 326 5.48 -0.63 8.20
C GLU A 326 5.52 -0.34 9.70
N HIS A 327 4.53 0.36 10.23
CA HIS A 327 4.42 0.66 11.66
C HIS A 327 3.91 -0.50 12.52
N GLU A 328 3.43 -1.60 11.94
CA GLU A 328 3.07 -2.82 12.66
C GLU A 328 4.26 -3.79 12.89
N TRP A 329 5.45 -3.41 12.41
CA TRP A 329 6.65 -4.21 12.66
C TRP A 329 6.89 -4.42 14.19
N PRO A 330 7.25 -5.64 14.67
CA PRO A 330 7.67 -6.82 13.91
C PRO A 330 6.54 -7.81 13.60
N ILE A 331 5.29 -7.42 13.59
CA ILE A 331 4.13 -8.29 13.42
C ILE A 331 3.86 -8.54 11.94
N PRO A 332 4.08 -9.76 11.39
CA PRO A 332 4.06 -9.99 9.94
C PRO A 332 2.67 -10.31 9.37
N ARG A 333 1.61 -10.24 10.17
CA ARG A 333 0.27 -10.70 9.74
C ARG A 333 -0.46 -9.78 8.76
N LEU A 334 -0.08 -8.50 8.70
CA LEU A 334 -0.67 -7.54 7.74
C LEU A 334 0.17 -7.46 6.47
N SER A 335 1.48 -7.35 6.64
CA SER A 335 2.47 -7.37 5.56
C SER A 335 3.71 -8.11 6.06
N PRO A 336 4.02 -9.29 5.52
CA PRO A 336 5.09 -10.14 6.06
C PRO A 336 6.48 -9.51 6.00
N ASP A 337 6.76 -8.69 4.99
CA ASP A 337 8.03 -7.95 4.82
C ASP A 337 7.79 -6.70 3.99
N ASN A 338 7.73 -5.54 4.65
CA ASN A 338 7.46 -4.25 4.01
C ASN A 338 8.59 -3.84 3.04
N MET A 339 9.85 -4.13 3.37
CA MET A 339 10.98 -3.80 2.49
C MET A 339 10.95 -4.62 1.19
N ALA A 340 10.60 -5.90 1.26
CA ALA A 340 10.45 -6.75 0.08
C ALA A 340 9.27 -6.29 -0.79
N MET A 341 8.17 -5.86 -0.18
CA MET A 341 7.02 -5.27 -0.89
C MET A 341 7.40 -3.94 -1.56
N ALA A 342 8.15 -3.08 -0.87
CA ALA A 342 8.61 -1.78 -1.37
C ALA A 342 9.52 -1.89 -2.62
N ALA A 343 10.17 -3.03 -2.85
CA ALA A 343 10.97 -3.29 -4.05
C ALA A 343 10.12 -3.26 -5.35
N TYR A 344 8.80 -3.44 -5.24
CA TYR A 344 7.85 -3.37 -6.34
C TYR A 344 7.11 -2.02 -6.38
N ALA A 345 7.77 -0.92 -6.03
CA ALA A 345 7.26 0.43 -6.18
C ALA A 345 8.23 1.29 -7.00
N HIS A 346 7.72 2.19 -7.84
CA HIS A 346 8.55 3.17 -8.56
C HIS A 346 9.01 4.29 -7.64
N MET A 347 8.24 4.56 -6.60
CA MET A 347 8.54 5.52 -5.54
C MET A 347 8.06 4.91 -4.21
N PRO A 348 8.89 4.08 -3.56
CA PRO A 348 8.54 3.49 -2.27
C PRO A 348 8.20 4.55 -1.24
N GLY A 349 7.18 4.30 -0.42
CA GLY A 349 6.71 5.24 0.58
C GLY A 349 6.51 4.64 1.96
N ILE A 350 6.32 5.53 2.92
CA ILE A 350 5.91 5.24 4.29
C ILE A 350 4.77 6.16 4.69
N ASP A 351 4.09 5.80 5.79
CA ASP A 351 3.21 6.68 6.54
C ASP A 351 3.88 7.09 7.86
N CYS A 352 4.15 8.39 8.01
CA CYS A 352 4.71 8.96 9.23
C CYS A 352 3.62 9.66 10.02
N LEU A 353 2.91 8.87 10.84
CA LEU A 353 1.82 9.35 11.69
C LEU A 353 2.34 10.06 12.93
N MET A 354 1.53 10.98 13.40
CA MET A 354 1.61 11.68 14.69
C MET A 354 2.79 12.63 14.86
N ASN A 355 2.54 13.68 15.60
CA ASN A 355 3.54 14.64 16.04
C ASN A 355 4.17 14.20 17.38
N ASP A 356 4.69 12.97 17.45
CA ASP A 356 5.27 12.39 18.65
C ASP A 356 6.75 12.06 18.43
N TRP A 357 7.57 12.28 19.46
CA TRP A 357 9.01 12.03 19.48
C TRP A 357 9.38 10.64 19.96
N SER A 358 8.44 9.90 20.52
CA SER A 358 8.72 8.62 21.17
C SER A 358 9.26 7.56 20.20
N GLN A 359 9.60 6.39 20.74
CA GLN A 359 10.02 5.22 19.97
C GLN A 359 8.84 4.31 19.60
N GLY A 360 7.62 4.77 19.83
CA GLY A 360 6.41 4.04 19.44
C GLY A 360 6.32 3.84 17.92
N PRO A 361 5.57 2.85 17.44
CA PRO A 361 5.53 2.49 16.02
C PRO A 361 4.96 3.60 15.12
N HIS A 362 4.13 4.48 15.67
CA HIS A 362 3.56 5.62 14.93
C HIS A 362 4.29 6.95 15.18
N ALA A 363 5.36 6.92 15.97
CA ALA A 363 6.12 8.10 16.33
C ALA A 363 7.38 8.26 15.49
N GLN A 364 7.97 9.46 15.50
CA GLN A 364 9.12 9.81 14.68
C GLN A 364 10.28 8.81 14.81
N PHE A 365 10.75 8.53 16.02
CA PHE A 365 11.91 7.65 16.20
C PHE A 365 11.58 6.17 15.98
N GLY A 366 10.35 5.73 16.21
CA GLY A 366 9.87 4.39 15.88
C GLY A 366 9.86 4.12 14.37
N ASN A 367 9.62 5.15 13.56
CA ASN A 367 9.62 5.07 12.09
C ASN A 367 11.01 5.16 11.44
N THR A 368 12.10 5.39 12.19
CA THR A 368 13.47 5.48 11.62
C THR A 368 13.79 4.25 10.76
N ARG A 369 13.42 3.05 11.20
CA ARG A 369 13.59 1.80 10.45
C ARG A 369 12.82 1.86 9.13
N ALA A 370 11.54 2.22 9.15
CA ALA A 370 10.68 2.26 7.97
C ALA A 370 11.23 3.20 6.89
N VAL A 371 11.66 4.42 7.28
CA VAL A 371 12.32 5.37 6.34
C VAL A 371 13.57 4.76 5.72
N LYS A 372 14.41 4.07 6.52
CA LYS A 372 15.64 3.44 6.01
C LYS A 372 15.34 2.25 5.11
N GLU A 373 14.29 1.47 5.38
CA GLU A 373 13.87 0.35 4.54
C GLU A 373 13.45 0.81 3.15
N ILE A 374 12.57 1.81 3.04
CA ILE A 374 12.15 2.32 1.73
C ILE A 374 13.31 2.97 0.96
N ARG A 375 14.18 3.71 1.66
CA ARG A 375 15.37 4.29 1.02
C ARG A 375 16.33 3.21 0.53
N SER A 376 16.52 2.16 1.30
CA SER A 376 17.35 1.01 0.93
C SER A 376 16.76 0.27 -0.28
N ALA A 377 15.46 -0.03 -0.26
CA ALA A 377 14.75 -0.64 -1.39
C ALA A 377 14.91 0.21 -2.66
N ALA A 378 14.60 1.52 -2.57
CA ALA A 378 14.75 2.44 -3.69
C ALA A 378 16.18 2.44 -4.26
N SER A 379 17.20 2.53 -3.40
CA SER A 379 18.60 2.55 -3.83
C SER A 379 19.02 1.26 -4.52
N GLN A 380 18.61 0.10 -4.00
CA GLN A 380 18.93 -1.21 -4.56
C GLN A 380 18.21 -1.47 -5.89
N MET A 381 16.99 -0.96 -6.03
CA MET A 381 16.18 -1.08 -7.25
C MET A 381 16.46 0.02 -8.29
N GLY A 382 17.36 0.97 -7.99
CA GLY A 382 17.70 2.08 -8.89
C GLY A 382 16.60 3.16 -8.97
N GLN A 383 15.71 3.23 -8.00
CA GLN A 383 14.67 4.26 -7.91
C GLN A 383 15.25 5.55 -7.29
N LEU A 384 14.88 6.69 -7.84
CA LEU A 384 15.42 7.98 -7.43
C LEU A 384 14.63 8.63 -6.28
N ARG A 385 13.34 8.29 -6.15
CA ARG A 385 12.44 8.92 -5.21
C ARG A 385 11.93 7.96 -4.16
N THR A 386 11.71 8.52 -2.97
CA THR A 386 11.00 7.91 -1.85
C THR A 386 10.02 8.93 -1.29
N MET A 387 8.87 8.49 -0.87
CA MET A 387 7.77 9.34 -0.43
C MET A 387 7.46 9.09 1.05
N SER A 388 6.97 10.12 1.73
CA SER A 388 6.29 9.97 3.02
C SER A 388 4.90 10.58 2.93
N GLU A 389 3.88 9.82 3.34
CA GLU A 389 2.63 10.36 3.82
C GLU A 389 2.93 10.97 5.19
N THR A 390 3.09 12.28 5.23
CA THR A 390 3.69 12.95 6.36
C THR A 390 2.69 13.81 7.14
N TYR A 391 2.94 14.01 8.44
CA TYR A 391 2.13 14.82 9.36
C TYR A 391 0.77 14.21 9.70
N GLY A 392 0.50 12.96 9.36
CA GLY A 392 -0.75 12.27 9.67
C GLY A 392 -1.06 12.30 11.15
N ALA A 393 -2.34 12.54 11.49
CA ALA A 393 -2.82 12.64 12.88
C ALA A 393 -2.03 13.62 13.77
N GLY A 394 -1.38 14.62 13.19
CA GLY A 394 -0.52 15.58 13.90
C GLY A 394 -1.23 16.53 14.85
N GLY A 395 -2.56 16.65 14.77
CA GLY A 395 -3.36 17.53 15.62
C GLY A 395 -3.53 18.95 15.07
N TRP A 396 -4.57 19.67 15.55
CA TRP A 396 -4.81 21.07 15.17
C TRP A 396 -3.73 22.04 15.70
N ASP A 397 -2.98 21.62 16.69
CA ASP A 397 -1.92 22.36 17.36
C ASP A 397 -0.53 22.16 16.77
N MET A 398 -0.39 21.36 15.70
CA MET A 398 0.87 21.15 14.99
C MET A 398 1.43 22.47 14.45
N THR A 399 2.62 22.84 14.88
CA THR A 399 3.30 24.09 14.52
C THR A 399 4.21 23.92 13.32
N PHE A 400 4.69 25.03 12.72
CA PHE A 400 5.77 25.00 11.70
C PHE A 400 7.07 24.40 12.23
N PHE A 401 7.36 24.57 13.53
CA PHE A 401 8.50 23.91 14.17
C PHE A 401 8.37 22.40 14.10
N ASP A 402 7.19 21.86 14.39
CA ASP A 402 6.93 20.42 14.34
C ASP A 402 7.02 19.88 12.91
N GLN A 403 6.41 20.58 11.96
CA GLN A 403 6.46 20.20 10.54
C GLN A 403 7.90 20.22 10.02
N LYS A 404 8.67 21.26 10.35
CA LYS A 404 10.07 21.34 9.96
C LYS A 404 10.91 20.24 10.62
N ARG A 405 10.70 19.97 11.91
CA ARG A 405 11.40 18.91 12.64
C ARG A 405 11.19 17.54 11.99
N ILE A 406 9.95 17.20 11.65
CA ILE A 406 9.61 15.93 11.01
C ILE A 406 10.19 15.89 9.60
N GLY A 407 9.93 16.91 8.78
CA GLY A 407 10.40 16.96 7.39
C GLY A 407 11.93 16.93 7.26
N ASP A 408 12.66 17.70 8.07
CA ASP A 408 14.13 17.68 8.06
C ASP A 408 14.67 16.29 8.44
N TRP A 409 14.05 15.62 9.42
CA TRP A 409 14.43 14.28 9.83
C TRP A 409 14.18 13.25 8.72
N GLU A 410 13.03 13.31 8.05
CA GLU A 410 12.71 12.46 6.91
C GLU A 410 13.70 12.66 5.76
N PHE A 411 14.03 13.91 5.41
CA PHE A 411 15.00 14.23 4.36
C PHE A 411 16.39 13.69 4.67
N VAL A 412 16.88 13.86 5.90
CA VAL A 412 18.19 13.33 6.34
C VAL A 412 18.22 11.80 6.24
N LEU A 413 17.12 11.12 6.51
CA LEU A 413 17.04 9.66 6.42
C LEU A 413 16.84 9.15 4.98
N GLY A 414 16.42 10.01 4.07
CA GLY A 414 16.39 9.69 2.64
C GLY A 414 15.05 9.83 1.93
N VAL A 415 13.99 10.29 2.59
CA VAL A 415 12.77 10.75 1.91
C VAL A 415 13.11 11.97 1.05
N ASN A 416 12.51 12.10 -0.11
CA ASN A 416 12.71 13.27 -0.98
C ASN A 416 11.42 13.73 -1.70
N PHE A 417 10.27 13.25 -1.22
CA PHE A 417 8.96 13.72 -1.65
C PHE A 417 7.97 13.63 -0.49
N LEU A 418 7.35 14.77 -0.14
CA LEU A 418 6.37 14.86 0.94
C LEU A 418 4.95 14.88 0.39
N ASN A 419 4.14 14.01 0.94
CA ASN A 419 2.70 13.92 0.72
C ASN A 419 1.98 14.23 2.03
N GLN A 420 1.52 15.47 2.18
CA GLN A 420 0.90 15.91 3.44
C GLN A 420 -0.45 15.23 3.67
N HIS A 421 -0.63 14.68 4.83
CA HIS A 421 -1.89 14.10 5.32
C HIS A 421 -2.60 15.11 6.23
N LEU A 422 -3.68 15.75 5.78
CA LEU A 422 -4.50 15.77 4.57
C LEU A 422 -4.83 17.22 4.14
N SER A 423 -5.42 17.39 2.96
CA SER A 423 -6.01 18.67 2.53
C SER A 423 -7.48 18.47 2.18
N TYR A 424 -8.38 18.87 3.05
CA TYR A 424 -9.82 18.66 2.88
C TYR A 424 -10.46 19.64 1.89
N VAL A 425 -11.41 19.16 1.07
CA VAL A 425 -12.33 20.04 0.34
C VAL A 425 -13.23 20.78 1.34
N THR A 426 -13.65 20.13 2.41
CA THR A 426 -14.41 20.76 3.48
C THR A 426 -14.10 20.18 4.85
N ILE A 427 -14.03 21.02 5.87
CA ILE A 427 -13.96 20.60 7.28
C ILE A 427 -15.33 20.69 7.98
N LYS A 428 -16.42 20.88 7.21
CA LYS A 428 -17.76 21.12 7.74
C LYS A 428 -18.40 19.88 8.34
N GLY A 429 -18.56 19.86 9.64
CA GLY A 429 -19.37 18.87 10.38
C GLY A 429 -18.93 17.43 10.14
N ALA A 430 -19.89 16.52 9.98
CA ALA A 430 -19.67 15.09 9.81
C ALA A 430 -18.99 14.68 8.48
N ARG A 431 -18.71 15.61 7.58
CA ARG A 431 -17.98 15.32 6.34
C ARG A 431 -16.48 15.17 6.58
N LYS A 432 -15.93 15.89 7.55
CA LYS A 432 -14.56 15.68 8.02
C LYS A 432 -14.58 14.54 9.04
N ARG A 433 -14.14 13.35 8.62
CA ARG A 433 -14.17 12.12 9.42
C ARG A 433 -12.80 11.53 9.70
N ASP A 434 -11.77 12.27 9.41
CA ASP A 434 -10.40 11.86 9.62
C ASP A 434 -9.66 12.85 10.53
N HIS A 435 -8.41 12.54 10.82
CA HIS A 435 -7.58 13.32 11.71
C HIS A 435 -7.33 14.73 11.18
N PRO A 436 -7.18 15.75 12.08
CA PRO A 436 -6.60 17.01 11.68
C PRO A 436 -5.10 16.81 11.36
N LEU A 437 -4.41 17.72 10.65
CA LEU A 437 -4.89 19.04 10.28
C LEU A 437 -5.37 19.09 8.81
N SER A 438 -5.60 20.31 8.25
CA SER A 438 -5.92 20.49 6.83
C SER A 438 -4.92 21.44 6.18
N PHE A 439 -4.06 20.94 5.31
CA PHE A 439 -3.06 21.74 4.57
C PHE A 439 -3.74 22.56 3.43
N SER A 440 -4.50 23.58 3.84
CA SER A 440 -5.27 24.46 2.97
C SER A 440 -5.72 25.72 3.71
N TYR A 441 -6.47 26.59 3.05
CA TYR A 441 -7.06 27.81 3.63
C TYR A 441 -7.96 27.55 4.86
N HIS A 442 -8.21 26.34 5.25
CA HIS A 442 -8.92 26.01 6.50
C HIS A 442 -8.07 26.28 7.74
N GLU A 443 -6.75 26.39 7.60
CA GLU A 443 -5.80 26.63 8.67
C GLU A 443 -5.35 28.11 8.71
N PRO A 444 -5.35 28.77 9.88
CA PRO A 444 -4.90 30.15 10.00
C PRO A 444 -3.44 30.38 9.54
N TRP A 445 -2.57 29.41 9.77
CA TRP A 445 -1.15 29.48 9.39
C TRP A 445 -0.89 29.25 7.91
N TRP A 446 -1.88 28.81 7.14
CA TRP A 446 -1.73 28.50 5.72
C TRP A 446 -1.20 29.66 4.89
N GLN A 447 -1.58 30.89 5.25
CA GLN A 447 -1.11 32.11 4.58
C GLN A 447 0.42 32.24 4.55
N ALA A 448 1.12 31.65 5.55
CA ALA A 448 2.57 31.65 5.65
C ALA A 448 3.22 30.32 5.18
N TYR A 449 2.44 29.34 4.75
CA TYR A 449 2.94 27.98 4.48
C TYR A 449 4.06 27.93 3.44
N ARG A 450 4.05 28.83 2.46
CA ARG A 450 5.10 28.93 1.44
C ARG A 450 6.48 29.21 2.01
N LEU A 451 6.58 29.72 3.24
CA LEU A 451 7.85 30.04 3.92
C LEU A 451 8.49 28.78 4.56
N LEU A 452 7.71 27.77 4.82
CA LEU A 452 8.19 26.47 5.31
C LEU A 452 8.79 25.65 4.17
#